data_f08c9e2c5eacecf1f8ad50f5a56c1105
#
_entry.id   f08c9e2c5eacecf1f8ad50f5a56c1105
#
_cell.length_a   1.000
_cell.length_b   1.000
_cell.length_c   1.000
_cell.angle_alpha   90.00
_cell.angle_beta   90.00
_cell.angle_gamma   90.00
#
_symmetry.space_group_name_H-M   'P 1'
#
loop_
_entity.id
_entity.type
_entity.pdbx_description
1 polymer ?
#
loop_
_entity_poly.entity_id
_entity_poly.type
_entity_poly.pdbx_seq_one_letter_code
_entity_poly.pdbx_strand_id
1 'polypeptide(L)'
;YKISAGPDDSMCKYLKSRCYAVQADTSLYVNCKRLRYKKFRFGGWYAPALRIGDHIYFSAIPLGSVAAGSDATMDVMLGGQFGDAIAASALISKRVYYEIDPETNKVGFVGKERMEELLGGHPDWKAAYLNENSESAKVTDKYLRLLKAEEK
;
A
#
# COMPACT_ATOMS: atom_id res chain seq x y z
N TYR A 1 2.10 -10.10 -4.15
CA TYR A 1 1.44 -11.21 -4.85
C TYR A 1 1.95 -11.31 -6.28
N LYS A 2 2.08 -12.53 -6.79
CA LYS A 2 2.29 -12.84 -8.21
C LYS A 2 0.95 -13.29 -8.79
N ILE A 3 0.54 -12.66 -9.88
CA ILE A 3 -0.67 -13.03 -10.61
C ILE A 3 -0.24 -13.70 -11.91
N SER A 4 -0.85 -14.82 -12.23
CA SER A 4 -0.65 -15.53 -13.49
C SER A 4 -1.98 -15.90 -14.13
N ALA A 5 -1.99 -15.96 -15.44
CA ALA A 5 -3.17 -16.31 -16.25
C ALA A 5 -3.13 -17.78 -16.74
N GLY A 6 -2.51 -18.66 -15.95
CA GLY A 6 -2.34 -20.05 -16.38
C GLY A 6 -1.32 -20.18 -17.52
N PRO A 7 -1.54 -21.07 -18.49
CA PRO A 7 -0.57 -21.34 -19.56
C PRO A 7 -0.52 -20.30 -20.68
N ASP A 8 -1.34 -19.25 -20.64
CA ASP A 8 -1.35 -18.22 -21.68
C ASP A 8 -0.22 -17.21 -21.47
N ASP A 9 0.83 -17.35 -22.25
CA ASP A 9 2.02 -16.50 -22.21
C ASP A 9 1.74 -15.03 -22.58
N SER A 10 0.80 -14.76 -23.46
CA SER A 10 0.46 -13.40 -23.89
C SER A 10 -0.26 -12.64 -22.78
N MET A 11 -1.20 -13.30 -22.12
CA MET A 11 -1.90 -12.77 -20.97
C MET A 11 -0.97 -12.58 -19.77
N CYS A 12 -0.05 -13.52 -19.53
CA CYS A 12 0.96 -13.38 -18.49
C CYS A 12 1.89 -12.17 -18.72
N LYS A 13 2.30 -11.91 -19.95
CA LYS A 13 3.09 -10.72 -20.32
C LYS A 13 2.28 -9.43 -20.12
N TYR A 14 1.02 -9.42 -20.51
CA TYR A 14 0.13 -8.29 -20.29
C TYR A 14 -0.04 -7.96 -18.81
N LEU A 15 -0.34 -8.96 -17.97
CA LEU A 15 -0.46 -8.81 -16.52
C LEU A 15 0.82 -8.23 -15.89
N LYS A 16 1.99 -8.70 -16.32
CA LYS A 16 3.28 -8.22 -15.78
C LYS A 16 3.63 -6.80 -16.18
N SER A 17 3.26 -6.36 -17.37
CA SER A 17 3.81 -5.13 -17.94
C SER A 17 2.80 -4.03 -18.24
N ARG A 18 1.57 -4.36 -18.56
CA ARG A 18 0.57 -3.39 -19.04
C ARG A 18 -0.65 -3.26 -18.16
N CYS A 19 -1.04 -4.33 -17.47
CA CYS A 19 -2.19 -4.30 -16.59
C CYS A 19 -1.93 -3.39 -15.39
N TYR A 20 -2.86 -2.48 -15.12
CA TYR A 20 -2.79 -1.53 -14.01
C TYR A 20 -3.27 -2.17 -12.70
N ALA A 21 -4.42 -2.81 -12.74
CA ALA A 21 -5.04 -3.46 -11.59
C ALA A 21 -5.84 -4.68 -12.04
N VAL A 22 -6.01 -5.62 -11.13
CA VAL A 22 -6.81 -6.82 -11.32
C VAL A 22 -7.80 -6.94 -10.18
N GLN A 23 -9.05 -7.19 -10.51
CA GLN A 23 -10.05 -7.58 -9.55
C GLN A 23 -10.28 -9.10 -9.67
N ALA A 24 -10.14 -9.79 -8.56
CA ALA A 24 -10.43 -11.21 -8.43
C ALA A 24 -11.45 -11.39 -7.30
N ASP A 25 -12.65 -11.82 -7.64
CA ASP A 25 -13.79 -11.86 -6.75
C ASP A 25 -14.05 -10.49 -6.09
N THR A 26 -13.93 -10.42 -4.78
CA THR A 26 -14.09 -9.18 -3.99
C THR A 26 -12.77 -8.44 -3.72
N SER A 27 -11.65 -8.99 -4.19
CA SER A 27 -10.31 -8.47 -3.90
C SER A 27 -9.75 -7.69 -5.08
N LEU A 28 -9.27 -6.49 -4.81
CA LEU A 28 -8.58 -5.64 -5.77
C LEU A 28 -7.07 -5.73 -5.55
N TYR A 29 -6.31 -5.84 -6.64
CA TYR A 29 -4.85 -5.86 -6.64
C TYR A 29 -4.31 -4.84 -7.63
N VAL A 30 -3.39 -3.99 -7.21
CA VAL A 30 -2.74 -3.00 -8.06
C VAL A 30 -1.34 -3.43 -8.45
N ASN A 31 -0.97 -3.19 -9.71
CA ASN A 31 0.36 -3.53 -10.23
C ASN A 31 1.39 -2.48 -9.83
N CYS A 32 2.22 -2.82 -8.88
CA CYS A 32 3.24 -1.92 -8.33
C CYS A 32 4.40 -1.61 -9.29
N LYS A 33 4.56 -2.38 -10.36
CA LYS A 33 5.67 -2.20 -11.32
C LYS A 33 5.73 -0.80 -11.93
N ARG A 34 4.56 -0.18 -12.13
CA ARG A 34 4.43 1.14 -12.76
C ARG A 34 4.27 2.28 -11.75
N LEU A 35 4.14 1.94 -10.48
CA LEU A 35 3.92 2.92 -9.42
C LEU A 35 5.26 3.40 -8.84
N ARG A 36 5.27 4.67 -8.49
CA ARG A 36 6.41 5.31 -7.83
C ARG A 36 5.92 6.22 -6.72
N TYR A 37 6.61 6.18 -5.60
CA TYR A 37 6.50 7.19 -4.57
C TYR A 37 7.69 8.11 -4.66
N LYS A 38 7.48 9.36 -5.09
CA LYS A 38 8.57 10.29 -5.46
C LYS A 38 9.49 9.64 -6.51
N LYS A 39 10.78 9.45 -6.23
CA LYS A 39 11.76 8.80 -7.12
C LYS A 39 11.87 7.28 -6.93
N PHE A 40 11.21 6.72 -5.91
CA PHE A 40 11.33 5.32 -5.55
C PHE A 40 10.30 4.44 -6.26
N ARG A 41 10.69 3.23 -6.63
CA ARG A 41 9.82 2.22 -7.24
C ARG A 41 9.41 1.18 -6.21
N PHE A 42 8.17 0.71 -6.31
CA PHE A 42 7.63 -0.32 -5.41
C PHE A 42 8.05 -1.75 -5.75
N GLY A 43 8.52 -2.01 -6.96
CA GLY A 43 8.89 -3.35 -7.42
C GLY A 43 7.86 -3.96 -8.36
N GLY A 44 8.11 -5.22 -8.78
CA GLY A 44 7.35 -5.90 -9.83
C GLY A 44 6.27 -6.88 -9.34
N TRP A 45 5.56 -6.56 -8.30
CA TRP A 45 4.48 -7.40 -7.74
C TRP A 45 3.13 -6.67 -7.72
N TYR A 46 2.09 -7.41 -7.44
CA TYR A 46 0.76 -6.88 -7.16
C TYR A 46 0.56 -6.70 -5.67
N ALA A 47 0.02 -5.56 -5.26
CA ALA A 47 -0.34 -5.28 -3.88
C ALA A 47 -1.85 -5.34 -3.69
N PRO A 48 -2.33 -5.89 -2.55
CA PRO A 48 -3.74 -5.80 -2.21
C PRO A 48 -4.14 -4.35 -2.06
N ALA A 49 -5.31 -4.00 -2.57
CA ALA A 49 -5.79 -2.64 -2.62
C ALA A 49 -7.26 -2.52 -2.22
N LEU A 50 -7.64 -1.31 -1.82
CA LEU A 50 -9.01 -0.89 -1.55
C LEU A 50 -9.33 0.29 -2.45
N ARG A 51 -10.52 0.32 -3.02
CA ARG A 51 -11.06 1.50 -3.68
C ARG A 51 -12.07 2.18 -2.75
N ILE A 52 -11.88 3.47 -2.51
CA ILE A 52 -12.77 4.34 -1.75
C ILE A 52 -12.97 5.60 -2.57
N GLY A 53 -14.19 5.87 -3.00
CA GLY A 53 -14.47 6.89 -4.00
C GLY A 53 -13.70 6.62 -5.29
N ASP A 54 -12.99 7.63 -5.76
CA ASP A 54 -12.16 7.54 -6.95
C ASP A 54 -10.71 7.13 -6.65
N HIS A 55 -10.31 7.12 -5.39
CA HIS A 55 -8.95 6.82 -4.96
C HIS A 55 -8.74 5.33 -4.72
N ILE A 56 -7.51 4.88 -4.96
CA ILE A 56 -7.06 3.51 -4.67
C ILE A 56 -6.01 3.55 -3.57
N TYR A 57 -6.24 2.76 -2.53
CA TYR A 57 -5.34 2.61 -1.38
C TYR A 57 -4.69 1.23 -1.43
N PHE A 58 -3.38 1.16 -1.31
CA PHE A 58 -2.66 -0.11 -1.31
C PHE A 58 -1.57 -0.16 -0.25
N SER A 59 -1.30 -1.34 0.27
CA SER A 59 -0.26 -1.53 1.28
C SER A 59 1.05 -2.00 0.65
N ALA A 60 2.14 -1.35 1.02
CA ALA A 60 3.48 -1.68 0.55
C ALA A 60 4.54 -1.39 1.63
N ILE A 61 5.77 -1.78 1.33
CA ILE A 61 6.91 -1.43 2.19
C ILE A 61 7.11 0.09 2.22
N PRO A 62 7.57 0.65 3.36
CA PRO A 62 7.92 2.05 3.43
C PRO A 62 9.04 2.40 2.45
N LEU A 63 8.93 3.52 1.75
CA LEU A 63 9.92 4.01 0.80
C LEU A 63 10.38 5.44 1.13
N GLY A 64 11.63 5.72 0.89
CA GLY A 64 12.18 7.07 1.00
C GLY A 64 12.01 7.68 2.39
N SER A 65 11.42 8.87 2.47
CA SER A 65 11.19 9.59 3.73
C SER A 65 10.24 8.87 4.69
N VAL A 66 9.32 8.05 4.16
CA VAL A 66 8.43 7.21 4.98
C VAL A 66 9.23 6.15 5.70
N ALA A 67 10.18 5.56 5.01
CA ALA A 67 11.11 4.60 5.60
C ALA A 67 12.00 5.24 6.66
N ALA A 68 12.45 6.47 6.48
CA ALA A 68 13.32 7.18 7.43
C ALA A 68 12.69 7.44 8.81
N GLY A 69 11.37 7.47 8.89
CA GLY A 69 10.62 7.59 10.14
C GLY A 69 10.36 6.27 10.87
N SER A 70 10.73 5.14 10.28
CA SER A 70 10.56 3.83 10.90
C SER A 70 11.90 3.21 11.27
N ASP A 71 11.98 2.60 12.45
CA ASP A 71 13.18 1.90 12.93
C ASP A 71 13.67 0.79 11.99
N ALA A 72 12.86 0.43 10.98
CA ALA A 72 13.21 -0.54 9.95
C ALA A 72 14.23 -0.05 8.91
N THR A 73 14.47 1.26 8.88
CA THR A 73 15.24 1.85 7.78
C THR A 73 16.72 1.59 7.88
N MET A 74 17.23 1.51 9.10
CA MET A 74 18.66 1.31 9.33
C MET A 74 19.13 -0.03 8.76
N ASP A 75 18.34 -1.08 8.95
CA ASP A 75 18.72 -2.44 8.52
C ASP A 75 18.60 -2.66 7.02
N VAL A 76 17.63 -2.00 6.37
CA VAL A 76 17.42 -2.13 4.92
C VAL A 76 18.37 -1.26 4.10
N MET A 77 18.71 -0.06 4.62
CA MET A 77 19.65 0.83 3.93
C MET A 77 21.11 0.40 4.06
N LEU A 78 21.46 -0.30 5.14
CA LEU A 78 22.80 -0.82 5.32
C LEU A 78 23.13 -2.02 4.44
N GLY A 79 22.20 -2.44 3.55
CA GLY A 79 22.44 -3.39 2.45
C GLY A 79 23.05 -4.72 2.89
N GLY A 80 23.01 -4.98 4.17
CA GLY A 80 23.68 -6.12 4.77
C GLY A 80 22.98 -7.40 4.33
N GLN A 81 23.71 -8.30 3.84
CA GLN A 81 23.44 -9.69 3.52
C GLN A 81 22.88 -10.50 4.71
N PHE A 82 21.97 -9.94 5.49
CA PHE A 82 21.35 -10.64 6.60
C PHE A 82 20.12 -11.38 6.10
N GLY A 83 20.16 -12.68 6.25
CA GLY A 83 19.16 -13.70 6.00
C GLY A 83 17.84 -13.22 5.44
N ASP A 84 17.64 -13.32 4.14
CA ASP A 84 16.51 -12.79 3.37
C ASP A 84 15.13 -13.08 3.97
N ALA A 85 14.98 -14.14 4.75
CA ALA A 85 13.73 -14.53 5.35
C ALA A 85 13.34 -13.69 6.58
N ILE A 86 14.31 -13.32 7.41
CA ILE A 86 14.05 -12.52 8.63
C ILE A 86 13.81 -11.06 8.26
N ALA A 87 14.60 -10.53 7.33
CA ALA A 87 14.39 -9.18 6.79
C ALA A 87 13.04 -9.07 6.06
N ALA A 88 12.65 -10.07 5.28
CA ALA A 88 11.37 -10.09 4.59
C ALA A 88 10.17 -10.13 5.55
N SER A 89 10.22 -10.92 6.62
CA SER A 89 9.16 -10.98 7.62
C SER A 89 9.02 -9.69 8.43
N ALA A 90 10.14 -9.06 8.78
CA ALA A 90 10.17 -7.76 9.44
C ALA A 90 9.60 -6.65 8.54
N LEU A 91 9.90 -6.67 7.24
CA LEU A 91 9.34 -5.74 6.27
C LEU A 91 7.84 -5.93 6.06
N ILE A 92 7.34 -7.15 6.11
CA ILE A 92 5.90 -7.43 6.01
C ILE A 92 5.15 -6.82 7.20
N SER A 93 5.69 -6.91 8.41
CA SER A 93 5.09 -6.33 9.61
C SER A 93 5.11 -4.79 9.63
N LYS A 94 5.96 -4.17 8.84
CA LYS A 94 6.15 -2.72 8.76
C LYS A 94 5.52 -2.08 7.52
N ARG A 95 4.63 -2.76 6.84
CA ARG A 95 3.89 -2.18 5.73
C ARG A 95 3.10 -0.95 6.15
N VAL A 96 2.99 -0.02 5.23
CA VAL A 96 2.20 1.21 5.34
C VAL A 96 1.24 1.31 4.15
N TYR A 97 0.30 2.22 4.20
CA TYR A 97 -0.60 2.49 3.10
C TYR A 97 -0.14 3.66 2.24
N TYR A 98 -0.39 3.52 0.95
CA TYR A 98 -0.24 4.55 -0.05
C TYR A 98 -1.57 4.76 -0.78
N GLU A 99 -1.78 5.96 -1.27
CA GLU A 99 -2.94 6.38 -2.03
C GLU A 99 -2.53 6.71 -3.46
N ILE A 100 -3.33 6.28 -4.42
CA ILE A 100 -3.19 6.66 -5.82
C ILE A 100 -4.29 7.65 -6.15
N ASP A 101 -3.91 8.84 -6.56
CA ASP A 101 -4.81 9.83 -7.13
C ASP A 101 -5.16 9.42 -8.58
N PRO A 102 -6.44 9.19 -8.90
CA PRO A 102 -6.84 8.69 -10.21
C PRO A 102 -6.65 9.72 -11.33
N GLU A 103 -6.67 11.00 -11.02
CA GLU A 103 -6.51 12.05 -12.01
C GLU A 103 -5.05 12.23 -12.44
N THR A 104 -4.15 12.20 -11.48
CA THR A 104 -2.73 12.49 -11.71
C THR A 104 -1.86 11.24 -11.76
N ASN A 105 -2.38 10.08 -11.36
CA ASN A 105 -1.64 8.83 -11.13
C ASN A 105 -0.46 8.99 -10.15
N LYS A 106 -0.47 10.03 -9.34
CA LYS A 106 0.53 10.25 -8.30
C LYS A 106 0.23 9.38 -7.09
N VAL A 107 1.29 8.87 -6.48
CA VAL A 107 1.21 8.09 -5.26
C VAL A 107 1.60 8.96 -4.08
N GLY A 108 0.72 9.04 -3.09
CA GLY A 108 0.95 9.72 -1.82
C GLY A 108 1.04 8.72 -0.67
N PHE A 109 1.74 9.10 0.39
CA PHE A 109 1.78 8.33 1.62
C PHE A 109 0.53 8.61 2.47
N VAL A 110 -0.10 7.54 2.95
CA VAL A 110 -1.25 7.63 3.87
C VAL A 110 -0.76 7.54 5.30
N GLY A 111 -0.19 8.63 5.77
CA GLY A 111 0.24 8.79 7.16
C GLY A 111 -0.85 9.42 8.02
N LYS A 112 -0.44 9.84 9.23
CA LYS A 112 -1.33 10.43 10.22
C LYS A 112 -2.13 11.61 9.70
N GLU A 113 -1.46 12.58 9.06
CA GLU A 113 -2.12 13.78 8.52
C GLU A 113 -3.21 13.43 7.50
N ARG A 114 -2.88 12.52 6.56
CA ARG A 114 -3.85 12.11 5.54
C ARG A 114 -5.02 11.34 6.14
N MET A 115 -4.77 10.51 7.13
CA MET A 115 -5.84 9.79 7.84
C MET A 115 -6.74 10.75 8.64
N GLU A 116 -6.19 11.79 9.24
CA GLU A 116 -6.98 12.82 9.91
C GLU A 116 -7.93 13.56 8.95
N GLU A 117 -7.48 13.82 7.71
CA GLU A 117 -8.32 14.40 6.66
C GLU A 117 -9.44 13.42 6.24
N LEU A 118 -9.08 12.17 5.96
CA LEU A 118 -10.03 11.14 5.54
C LEU A 118 -11.10 10.87 6.61
N LEU A 119 -10.73 10.92 7.87
CA LEU A 119 -11.62 10.70 9.01
C LEU A 119 -12.30 12.00 9.51
N GLY A 120 -12.16 13.10 8.79
CA GLY A 120 -12.71 14.40 9.18
C GLY A 120 -14.22 14.42 9.39
N GLY A 121 -14.97 13.59 8.67
CA GLY A 121 -16.41 13.41 8.86
C GLY A 121 -16.81 12.50 10.04
N HIS A 122 -15.83 11.85 10.69
CA HIS A 122 -16.04 10.83 11.74
C HIS A 122 -15.18 11.12 12.96
N PRO A 123 -15.59 12.06 13.85
CA PRO A 123 -14.78 12.48 15.00
C PRO A 123 -14.38 11.33 15.92
N ASP A 124 -15.28 10.36 16.12
CA ASP A 124 -15.03 9.20 16.99
C ASP A 124 -13.96 8.28 16.41
N TRP A 125 -14.00 8.02 15.10
CA TRP A 125 -12.99 7.20 14.41
C TRP A 125 -11.66 7.92 14.35
N LYS A 126 -11.68 9.23 14.12
CA LYS A 126 -10.48 10.05 14.14
C LYS A 126 -9.80 10.00 15.50
N ALA A 127 -10.54 10.19 16.58
CA ALA A 127 -10.02 10.10 17.94
C ALA A 127 -9.45 8.71 18.25
N ALA A 128 -10.16 7.66 17.87
CA ALA A 128 -9.71 6.29 18.05
C ALA A 128 -8.42 5.99 17.25
N TYR A 129 -8.35 6.43 15.99
CA TYR A 129 -7.15 6.30 15.15
C TYR A 129 -5.94 6.99 15.77
N LEU A 130 -6.09 8.23 16.21
CA LEU A 130 -5.02 9.00 16.85
C LEU A 130 -4.52 8.35 18.14
N ASN A 131 -5.42 7.72 18.88
CA ASN A 131 -5.09 7.01 20.11
C ASN A 131 -4.27 5.75 19.87
N GLU A 132 -4.39 5.11 18.71
CA GLU A 132 -3.57 3.96 18.34
C GLU A 132 -2.10 4.33 18.09
N ASN A 133 -1.82 5.59 17.80
CA ASN A 133 -0.49 6.17 17.60
C ASN A 133 0.41 5.32 16.68
N SER A 134 -0.14 4.87 15.56
CA SER A 134 0.55 4.01 14.60
C SER A 134 0.09 4.28 13.17
N GLU A 135 1.04 4.38 12.26
CA GLU A 135 0.81 4.52 10.81
C GLU A 135 0.98 3.17 10.08
N SER A 136 1.03 2.07 10.83
CA SER A 136 1.16 0.74 10.24
C SER A 136 -0.04 0.39 9.36
N ALA A 137 0.20 -0.42 8.32
CA ALA A 137 -0.88 -0.87 7.44
C ALA A 137 -1.99 -1.58 8.19
N LYS A 138 -1.68 -2.30 9.26
CA LYS A 138 -2.67 -2.98 10.09
C LYS A 138 -3.68 -2.01 10.73
N VAL A 139 -3.20 -0.90 11.27
CA VAL A 139 -4.04 0.13 11.88
C VAL A 139 -4.79 0.91 10.80
N THR A 140 -4.10 1.39 9.79
CA THR A 140 -4.70 2.16 8.69
C THR A 140 -5.78 1.36 7.95
N ASP A 141 -5.55 0.08 7.67
CA ASP A 141 -6.51 -0.81 6.99
C ASP A 141 -7.86 -0.87 7.69
N LYS A 142 -7.85 -0.94 9.02
CA LYS A 142 -9.07 -0.97 9.82
C LYS A 142 -9.98 0.22 9.53
N TYR A 143 -9.42 1.42 9.51
CA TYR A 143 -10.21 2.65 9.30
C TYR A 143 -10.55 2.88 7.82
N LEU A 144 -9.68 2.52 6.90
CA LEU A 144 -9.99 2.54 5.46
C LEU A 144 -11.16 1.60 5.11
N ARG A 145 -11.24 0.45 5.76
CA ARG A 145 -12.38 -0.48 5.57
C ARG A 145 -13.68 0.06 6.16
N LEU A 146 -13.62 0.80 7.26
CA LEU A 146 -14.79 1.50 7.80
C LEU A 146 -15.31 2.53 6.82
N LEU A 147 -14.44 3.39 6.28
CA LEU A 147 -14.79 4.36 5.25
C LEU A 147 -15.39 3.69 4.01
N LYS A 148 -14.78 2.61 3.53
CA LYS A 148 -15.32 1.84 2.40
C LYS A 148 -16.70 1.26 2.67
N ALA A 149 -16.98 0.84 3.90
CA ALA A 149 -18.27 0.27 4.26
C ALA A 149 -19.39 1.30 4.25
N GLU A 150 -19.09 2.57 4.48
CA GLU A 150 -20.08 3.66 4.42
C GLU A 150 -20.48 4.06 3.00
N GLU A 151 -19.61 3.81 2.01
CA GLU A 151 -19.93 4.10 0.60
C GLU A 151 -21.04 3.19 0.04
N LYS A 152 -21.45 2.19 0.75
CA LYS A 152 -22.57 1.30 0.37
C LYS A 152 -23.89 1.83 0.87
#